data_1310bbb4ec7f0e4c3d80848eb10a7bc1
#
_entry.id   1310bbb4ec7f0e4c3d80848eb10a7bc1
#
_cell.length_a   1.000
_cell.length_b   1.000
_cell.length_c   1.000
_cell.angle_alpha   90.00
_cell.angle_beta   90.00
_cell.angle_gamma   90.00
#
_symmetry.space_group_name_H-M   'P 1'
#
loop_
_entity.id
_entity.type
_entity.pdbx_description
1 polymer ?
#
loop_
_entity_poly.entity_id
_entity_poly.type
_entity_poly.pdbx_seq_one_letter_code
_entity_poly.pdbx_strand_id
1 'polypeptide(L)'
;ENQDVNGDARAAICPIDSLAPTMGSHARYADLVVVEQPYDSPREDIAVRVTEGALFEGSAPVLVCPQTAPATVGTKVIVAWDRSVEALHAIRGAMPFLKAAEKVELTLVDPMPAEAGGEEDPGADMALTLSRHGVNVEVAQIPSVGHTVGEVLRHRVTDIGADLLVMGAYGHSRLRESLIGGPTRAMLEAAPVPVLMAH
;
A
#
# COMPACT_ATOMS: atom_id res chain seq x y z
N GLU A 1 -24.13 -14.48 -0.43
CA GLU A 1 -24.50 -14.63 1.00
C GLU A 1 -24.12 -13.32 1.68
N ASN A 2 -25.13 -12.55 2.13
CA ASN A 2 -24.90 -11.40 3.00
C ASN A 2 -24.37 -11.96 4.33
N GLN A 3 -23.08 -11.88 4.57
CA GLN A 3 -22.55 -12.04 5.92
C GLN A 3 -23.05 -10.84 6.73
N ASP A 4 -23.73 -11.06 7.83
CA ASP A 4 -24.11 -10.03 8.80
C ASP A 4 -22.82 -9.39 9.35
N VAL A 5 -22.39 -8.29 8.71
CA VAL A 5 -21.27 -7.48 9.20
C VAL A 5 -21.80 -6.64 10.35
N ASN A 6 -21.28 -6.87 11.55
CA ASN A 6 -21.60 -6.07 12.72
C ASN A 6 -20.93 -4.69 12.54
N GLY A 7 -21.72 -3.64 12.33
CA GLY A 7 -21.23 -2.30 12.01
C GLY A 7 -21.73 -1.26 13.02
N ASP A 8 -20.87 -0.30 13.35
CA ASP A 8 -21.20 0.89 14.15
C ASP A 8 -20.89 2.14 13.33
N ALA A 9 -21.78 3.11 13.32
CA ALA A 9 -21.60 4.38 12.61
C ALA A 9 -21.27 5.48 13.62
N ARG A 10 -20.15 6.17 13.39
CA ARG A 10 -19.70 7.30 14.20
C ARG A 10 -19.65 8.55 13.37
N ALA A 11 -20.14 9.66 13.90
CA ALA A 11 -20.06 10.97 13.28
C ALA A 11 -19.22 11.91 14.15
N ALA A 12 -18.34 12.67 13.51
CA ALA A 12 -17.57 13.73 14.15
C ALA A 12 -17.73 15.03 13.37
N ILE A 13 -17.86 16.15 14.09
CA ILE A 13 -17.85 17.49 13.49
C ILE A 13 -16.56 18.15 13.94
N CYS A 14 -15.72 18.52 12.98
CA CYS A 14 -14.44 19.18 13.27
C CYS A 14 -14.13 20.22 12.18
N PRO A 15 -13.29 21.23 12.49
CA PRO A 15 -12.71 22.09 11.47
C PRO A 15 -11.92 21.30 10.45
N ILE A 16 -11.81 21.79 9.21
CA ILE A 16 -11.10 21.10 8.12
C ILE A 16 -9.63 20.82 8.47
N ASP A 17 -8.99 21.71 9.20
CA ASP A 17 -7.59 21.54 9.64
C ASP A 17 -7.41 20.46 10.74
N SER A 18 -8.50 20.02 11.35
CA SER A 18 -8.52 18.98 12.37
C SER A 18 -8.93 17.61 11.80
N LEU A 19 -9.21 17.50 10.51
CA LEU A 19 -9.63 16.25 9.88
C LEU A 19 -8.57 15.15 10.01
N ALA A 20 -7.32 15.46 9.67
CA ALA A 20 -6.23 14.47 9.73
C ALA A 20 -6.00 13.96 11.17
N PRO A 21 -5.83 14.82 12.21
CA PRO A 21 -5.74 14.36 13.60
C PRO A 21 -6.97 13.57 14.07
N THR A 22 -8.17 13.99 13.66
CA THR A 22 -9.42 13.30 14.02
C THR A 22 -9.45 11.90 13.41
N MET A 23 -9.13 11.78 12.11
CA MET A 23 -9.06 10.48 11.45
C MET A 23 -7.98 9.59 12.07
N GLY A 24 -6.79 10.12 12.33
CA GLY A 24 -5.70 9.38 12.98
C GLY A 24 -6.09 8.85 14.35
N SER A 25 -6.86 9.61 15.13
CA SER A 25 -7.34 9.17 16.46
C SER A 25 -8.26 7.95 16.37
N HIS A 26 -9.09 7.85 15.34
CA HIS A 26 -9.94 6.68 15.07
C HIS A 26 -9.15 5.52 14.48
N ALA A 27 -8.26 5.81 13.52
CA ALA A 27 -7.42 4.82 12.85
C ALA A 27 -6.50 4.05 13.83
N ARG A 28 -6.10 4.70 14.92
CA ARG A 28 -5.20 4.11 15.92
C ARG A 28 -5.73 2.85 16.58
N TYR A 29 -7.03 2.64 16.58
CA TYR A 29 -7.69 1.49 17.21
C TYR A 29 -8.23 0.50 16.16
N ALA A 30 -7.89 0.67 14.90
CA ALA A 30 -8.29 -0.22 13.81
C ALA A 30 -7.17 -1.19 13.45
N ASP A 31 -7.52 -2.40 13.04
CA ASP A 31 -6.59 -3.35 12.42
C ASP A 31 -6.32 -3.01 10.96
N LEU A 32 -7.29 -2.36 10.30
CA LEU A 32 -7.23 -1.89 8.92
C LEU A 32 -8.15 -0.68 8.75
N VAL A 33 -7.67 0.36 8.07
CA VAL A 33 -8.49 1.47 7.63
C VAL A 33 -8.78 1.31 6.14
N VAL A 34 -10.03 1.46 5.74
CA VAL A 34 -10.43 1.41 4.32
C VAL A 34 -10.91 2.79 3.91
N VAL A 35 -10.34 3.32 2.83
CA VAL A 35 -10.69 4.62 2.26
C VAL A 35 -10.88 4.50 0.75
N GLU A 36 -11.68 5.38 0.18
CA GLU A 36 -11.72 5.55 -1.27
C GLU A 36 -10.45 6.21 -1.78
N GLN A 37 -10.12 5.99 -3.05
CA GLN A 37 -9.06 6.71 -3.73
C GLN A 37 -9.32 8.22 -3.64
N PRO A 38 -8.40 9.02 -3.06
CA PRO A 38 -8.72 10.40 -2.65
C PRO A 38 -8.79 11.39 -3.81
N TYR A 39 -8.02 11.16 -4.89
CA TYR A 39 -7.99 12.02 -6.05
C TYR A 39 -9.15 11.69 -6.99
N ASP A 40 -9.61 12.66 -7.78
CA ASP A 40 -10.83 12.59 -8.61
C ASP A 40 -12.14 12.47 -7.80
N SER A 41 -12.09 12.67 -6.50
CA SER A 41 -13.27 12.75 -5.66
C SER A 41 -13.91 14.14 -5.75
N PRO A 42 -15.25 14.28 -5.73
CA PRO A 42 -15.92 15.58 -5.63
C PRO A 42 -15.53 16.40 -4.40
N ARG A 43 -14.89 15.76 -3.41
CA ARG A 43 -14.37 16.36 -2.17
C ARG A 43 -12.91 15.97 -1.95
N GLU A 44 -12.10 16.15 -2.98
CA GLU A 44 -10.69 15.76 -2.99
C GLU A 44 -9.91 16.32 -1.79
N ASP A 45 -10.10 17.59 -1.46
CA ASP A 45 -9.45 18.24 -0.31
C ASP A 45 -9.74 17.55 1.03
N ILE A 46 -10.95 17.04 1.21
CA ILE A 46 -11.34 16.26 2.39
C ILE A 46 -10.78 14.84 2.31
N ALA A 47 -10.95 14.18 1.17
CA ALA A 47 -10.52 12.80 0.97
C ALA A 47 -9.01 12.63 1.14
N VAL A 48 -8.21 13.58 0.61
CA VAL A 48 -6.76 13.61 0.78
C VAL A 48 -6.40 13.74 2.26
N ARG A 49 -6.98 14.71 3.00
CA ARG A 49 -6.70 14.90 4.43
C ARG A 49 -7.11 13.70 5.30
N VAL A 50 -8.20 13.03 4.96
CA VAL A 50 -8.65 11.81 5.65
C VAL A 50 -7.65 10.69 5.42
N THR A 51 -7.21 10.49 4.18
CA THR A 51 -6.21 9.46 3.83
C THR A 51 -4.86 9.75 4.49
N GLU A 52 -4.40 10.99 4.46
CA GLU A 52 -3.17 11.41 5.15
C GLU A 52 -3.27 11.20 6.66
N GLY A 53 -4.39 11.57 7.26
CA GLY A 53 -4.63 11.35 8.68
C GLY A 53 -4.59 9.87 9.07
N ALA A 54 -5.16 9.01 8.23
CA ALA A 54 -5.09 7.57 8.44
C ALA A 54 -3.65 7.04 8.34
N LEU A 55 -2.88 7.48 7.34
CA LEU A 55 -1.52 7.02 7.08
C LEU A 55 -0.50 7.56 8.08
N PHE A 56 -0.57 8.85 8.45
CA PHE A 56 0.50 9.50 9.23
C PHE A 56 0.19 9.66 10.71
N GLU A 57 -1.08 9.81 11.08
CA GLU A 57 -1.50 10.02 12.46
C GLU A 57 -2.08 8.74 13.10
N GLY A 58 -2.43 7.75 12.26
CA GLY A 58 -2.82 6.40 12.67
C GLY A 58 -1.61 5.50 12.85
N SER A 59 -1.87 4.24 13.19
CA SER A 59 -0.86 3.17 13.23
C SER A 59 -1.31 1.93 12.46
N ALA A 60 -2.54 1.94 11.97
CA ALA A 60 -3.11 0.86 11.18
C ALA A 60 -2.70 0.99 9.70
N PRO A 61 -2.55 -0.13 8.99
CA PRO A 61 -2.42 -0.09 7.54
C PRO A 61 -3.69 0.48 6.91
N VAL A 62 -3.53 1.14 5.76
CA VAL A 62 -4.62 1.78 5.02
C VAL A 62 -4.81 1.08 3.69
N LEU A 63 -6.01 0.58 3.43
CA LEU A 63 -6.43 0.04 2.14
C LEU A 63 -7.14 1.14 1.36
N VAL A 64 -6.51 1.62 0.32
CA VAL A 64 -7.04 2.62 -0.62
C VAL A 64 -7.73 1.87 -1.76
N CYS A 65 -9.03 2.06 -1.91
CA CYS A 65 -9.85 1.38 -2.90
C CYS A 65 -10.12 2.29 -4.10
N PRO A 66 -9.89 1.84 -5.34
CA PRO A 66 -10.31 2.56 -6.54
C PRO A 66 -11.83 2.57 -6.64
N GLN A 67 -12.40 3.52 -7.39
CA GLN A 67 -13.85 3.62 -7.60
C GLN A 67 -14.45 2.35 -8.20
N THR A 68 -13.69 1.68 -9.06
CA THR A 68 -14.08 0.38 -9.64
C THR A 68 -13.22 -0.69 -8.99
N ALA A 69 -13.77 -1.36 -7.99
CA ALA A 69 -13.08 -2.46 -7.33
C ALA A 69 -13.06 -3.72 -8.22
N PRO A 70 -11.98 -4.51 -8.20
CA PRO A 70 -11.96 -5.82 -8.84
C PRO A 70 -12.95 -6.78 -8.16
N ALA A 71 -13.30 -7.87 -8.84
CA ALA A 71 -14.24 -8.88 -8.30
C ALA A 71 -13.66 -9.61 -7.06
N THR A 72 -12.35 -9.67 -6.94
CA THR A 72 -11.60 -10.28 -5.83
C THR A 72 -10.57 -9.30 -5.31
N VAL A 73 -10.13 -9.47 -4.06
CA VAL A 73 -9.05 -8.69 -3.44
C VAL A 73 -8.15 -9.64 -2.68
N GLY A 74 -6.87 -9.65 -3.05
CA GLY A 74 -5.86 -10.45 -2.37
C GLY A 74 -5.73 -11.89 -2.85
N THR A 75 -6.25 -12.23 -4.04
CA THR A 75 -6.02 -13.54 -4.67
C THR A 75 -4.63 -13.61 -5.27
N LYS A 76 -4.25 -12.58 -6.03
CA LYS A 76 -2.92 -12.41 -6.59
C LYS A 76 -2.38 -11.05 -6.16
N VAL A 77 -1.32 -11.07 -5.36
CA VAL A 77 -0.81 -9.88 -4.69
C VAL A 77 0.57 -9.50 -5.22
N ILE A 78 0.76 -8.20 -5.52
CA ILE A 78 2.09 -7.61 -5.67
C ILE A 78 2.50 -6.97 -4.35
N VAL A 79 3.71 -7.24 -3.90
CA VAL A 79 4.38 -6.55 -2.80
C VAL A 79 5.52 -5.74 -3.38
N ALA A 80 5.40 -4.42 -3.41
CA ALA A 80 6.47 -3.51 -3.81
C ALA A 80 7.49 -3.40 -2.66
N TRP A 81 8.70 -3.87 -2.90
CA TRP A 81 9.75 -3.95 -1.90
C TRP A 81 10.97 -3.09 -2.26
N ASP A 82 11.26 -2.10 -1.43
CA ASP A 82 12.40 -1.18 -1.56
C ASP A 82 13.33 -1.20 -0.33
N ARG A 83 13.15 -2.17 0.57
CA ARG A 83 13.85 -2.30 1.85
C ARG A 83 13.55 -1.22 2.88
N SER A 84 12.57 -0.36 2.63
CA SER A 84 12.17 0.67 3.60
C SER A 84 11.42 0.07 4.80
N VAL A 85 11.42 0.81 5.89
CA VAL A 85 10.65 0.45 7.10
C VAL A 85 9.16 0.50 6.81
N GLU A 86 8.72 1.44 5.98
CA GLU A 86 7.34 1.61 5.56
C GLU A 86 6.85 0.41 4.73
N ALA A 87 7.68 -0.09 3.80
CA ALA A 87 7.36 -1.33 3.07
C ALA A 87 7.28 -2.53 4.01
N LEU A 88 8.16 -2.61 5.01
CA LEU A 88 8.09 -3.65 6.04
C LEU A 88 6.81 -3.55 6.88
N HIS A 89 6.39 -2.32 7.26
CA HIS A 89 5.13 -2.11 7.97
C HIS A 89 3.93 -2.52 7.11
N ALA A 90 3.92 -2.18 5.83
CA ALA A 90 2.87 -2.57 4.89
C ALA A 90 2.78 -4.09 4.75
N ILE A 91 3.91 -4.79 4.60
CA ILE A 91 3.96 -6.26 4.55
C ILE A 91 3.37 -6.87 5.83
N ARG A 92 3.76 -6.36 7.01
CA ARG A 92 3.23 -6.84 8.30
C ARG A 92 1.72 -6.66 8.40
N GLY A 93 1.23 -5.48 8.02
CA GLY A 93 -0.21 -5.18 8.01
C GLY A 93 -0.99 -6.00 6.96
N ALA A 94 -0.36 -6.34 5.85
CA ALA A 94 -0.96 -7.14 4.79
C ALA A 94 -0.89 -8.65 5.05
N MET A 95 -0.23 -9.12 6.11
CA MET A 95 0.02 -10.54 6.33
C MET A 95 -1.23 -11.45 6.25
N PRO A 96 -2.42 -11.04 6.73
CA PRO A 96 -3.64 -11.83 6.54
C PRO A 96 -3.98 -12.07 5.07
N PHE A 97 -3.84 -11.05 4.22
CA PHE A 97 -4.06 -11.15 2.77
C PHE A 97 -2.98 -12.00 2.12
N LEU A 98 -1.70 -11.78 2.46
CA LEU A 98 -0.57 -12.51 1.88
C LEU A 98 -0.63 -14.01 2.15
N LYS A 99 -1.10 -14.41 3.34
CA LYS A 99 -1.27 -15.83 3.68
C LYS A 99 -2.46 -16.47 2.98
N ALA A 100 -3.49 -15.71 2.66
CA ALA A 100 -4.68 -16.19 1.96
C ALA A 100 -4.50 -16.19 0.44
N ALA A 101 -3.51 -15.47 -0.07
CA ALA A 101 -3.26 -15.32 -1.50
C ALA A 101 -2.86 -16.65 -2.16
N GLU A 102 -3.36 -16.88 -3.37
CA GLU A 102 -2.90 -17.99 -4.22
C GLU A 102 -1.45 -17.78 -4.67
N LYS A 103 -1.10 -16.50 -4.94
CA LYS A 103 0.23 -16.12 -5.40
C LYS A 103 0.59 -14.70 -4.92
N VAL A 104 1.83 -14.56 -4.43
CA VAL A 104 2.43 -13.28 -4.07
C VAL A 104 3.67 -13.06 -4.92
N GLU A 105 3.79 -11.88 -5.53
CA GLU A 105 5.00 -11.45 -6.20
C GLU A 105 5.69 -10.34 -5.39
N LEU A 106 6.90 -10.60 -4.92
CA LEU A 106 7.77 -9.61 -4.31
C LEU A 106 8.51 -8.86 -5.42
N THR A 107 8.03 -7.67 -5.74
CA THR A 107 8.50 -6.86 -6.87
C THR A 107 9.48 -5.80 -6.40
N LEU A 108 10.69 -5.82 -6.98
CA LEU A 108 11.73 -4.79 -6.80
C LEU A 108 11.91 -4.04 -8.13
N VAL A 109 11.81 -2.71 -8.08
CA VAL A 109 12.07 -1.86 -9.25
C VAL A 109 13.45 -1.24 -9.09
N ASP A 110 14.32 -1.44 -10.09
CA ASP A 110 15.72 -0.99 -10.09
C ASP A 110 16.45 -1.29 -8.76
N PRO A 111 16.47 -2.53 -8.28
CA PRO A 111 17.14 -2.83 -7.03
C PRO A 111 18.63 -2.47 -7.14
N MET A 112 19.12 -1.70 -6.16
CA MET A 112 20.54 -1.41 -6.11
C MET A 112 21.34 -2.70 -5.95
N PRO A 113 22.47 -2.86 -6.68
CA PRO A 113 23.37 -3.99 -6.47
C PRO A 113 23.80 -4.04 -5.00
N ALA A 114 23.99 -5.25 -4.49
CA ALA A 114 24.54 -5.42 -3.16
C ALA A 114 25.86 -4.65 -3.03
N GLU A 115 25.99 -3.84 -1.99
CA GLU A 115 27.29 -3.30 -1.61
C GLU A 115 28.24 -4.46 -1.28
N ALA A 116 29.56 -4.25 -1.44
CA ALA A 116 30.55 -5.29 -1.22
C ALA A 116 30.37 -5.92 0.18
N GLY A 117 29.89 -7.18 0.23
CA GLY A 117 29.52 -7.89 1.46
C GLY A 117 28.02 -7.91 1.79
N GLY A 118 27.15 -7.35 0.95
CA GLY A 118 25.69 -7.44 1.06
C GLY A 118 25.10 -8.67 0.37
N GLU A 119 23.77 -8.81 0.43
CA GLU A 119 23.04 -9.90 -0.20
C GLU A 119 23.27 -9.96 -1.71
N GLU A 120 23.62 -11.14 -2.20
CA GLU A 120 23.80 -11.40 -3.64
C GLU A 120 22.46 -11.28 -4.41
N ASP A 121 21.31 -11.50 -3.73
CA ASP A 121 19.98 -11.41 -4.34
C ASP A 121 19.08 -10.43 -3.56
N PRO A 122 18.84 -9.22 -4.09
CA PRO A 122 17.95 -8.26 -3.49
C PRO A 122 16.54 -8.84 -3.36
N GLY A 123 16.04 -8.99 -2.12
CA GLY A 123 14.71 -9.54 -1.84
C GLY A 123 14.73 -10.97 -1.29
N ALA A 124 15.85 -11.68 -1.34
CA ALA A 124 15.94 -13.06 -0.85
C ALA A 124 15.53 -13.21 0.62
N ASP A 125 16.00 -12.34 1.51
CA ASP A 125 15.65 -12.37 2.94
C ASP A 125 14.16 -12.12 3.20
N MET A 126 13.57 -11.19 2.46
CA MET A 126 12.15 -10.92 2.59
C MET A 126 11.32 -12.07 2.01
N ALA A 127 11.70 -12.63 0.87
CA ALA A 127 11.05 -13.81 0.30
C ALA A 127 11.15 -15.02 1.25
N LEU A 128 12.31 -15.25 1.86
CA LEU A 128 12.48 -16.29 2.87
C LEU A 128 11.60 -16.05 4.09
N THR A 129 11.50 -14.79 4.54
CA THR A 129 10.63 -14.41 5.65
C THR A 129 9.16 -14.70 5.33
N LEU A 130 8.68 -14.29 4.16
CA LEU A 130 7.32 -14.56 3.71
C LEU A 130 7.05 -16.06 3.58
N SER A 131 7.97 -16.83 2.99
CA SER A 131 7.87 -18.29 2.87
C SER A 131 7.77 -18.97 4.23
N ARG A 132 8.53 -18.53 5.24
CA ARG A 132 8.44 -19.05 6.61
C ARG A 132 7.08 -18.79 7.27
N HIS A 133 6.36 -17.76 6.81
CA HIS A 133 4.99 -17.49 7.23
C HIS A 133 3.93 -18.26 6.41
N GLY A 134 4.36 -19.12 5.47
CA GLY A 134 3.47 -19.92 4.63
C GLY A 134 2.95 -19.18 3.40
N VAL A 135 3.56 -18.05 3.03
CA VAL A 135 3.19 -17.30 1.83
C VAL A 135 3.82 -17.93 0.59
N ASN A 136 3.03 -18.15 -0.47
CA ASN A 136 3.50 -18.59 -1.78
C ASN A 136 4.06 -17.39 -2.55
N VAL A 137 5.37 -17.13 -2.40
CA VAL A 137 6.04 -15.93 -2.89
C VAL A 137 7.06 -16.22 -3.98
N GLU A 138 7.07 -15.40 -5.03
CA GLU A 138 8.11 -15.33 -6.06
C GLU A 138 8.75 -13.93 -6.05
N VAL A 139 10.03 -13.84 -6.39
CA VAL A 139 10.75 -12.55 -6.50
C VAL A 139 10.81 -12.12 -7.95
N ALA A 140 10.46 -10.86 -8.23
CA ALA A 140 10.58 -10.23 -9.53
C ALA A 140 11.42 -8.95 -9.42
N GLN A 141 12.47 -8.86 -10.22
CA GLN A 141 13.30 -7.65 -10.36
C GLN A 141 12.98 -7.02 -11.71
N ILE A 142 12.51 -5.78 -11.71
CA ILE A 142 12.01 -5.10 -12.92
C ILE A 142 12.80 -3.81 -13.13
N PRO A 143 13.43 -3.63 -14.30
CA PRO A 143 14.07 -2.36 -14.66
C PRO A 143 13.00 -1.31 -15.00
N SER A 144 13.19 -0.07 -14.57
CA SER A 144 12.24 1.02 -14.85
C SER A 144 12.24 1.47 -16.32
N VAL A 145 13.38 1.41 -16.98
CA VAL A 145 13.56 1.73 -18.42
C VAL A 145 12.85 3.03 -18.85
N GLY A 146 13.11 4.11 -18.12
CA GLY A 146 12.55 5.43 -18.43
C GLY A 146 11.14 5.70 -17.90
N HIS A 147 10.55 4.75 -17.19
CA HIS A 147 9.29 4.93 -16.45
C HIS A 147 9.56 5.27 -14.98
N THR A 148 8.59 5.91 -14.34
CA THR A 148 8.61 6.06 -12.88
C THR A 148 8.28 4.73 -12.19
N VAL A 149 8.72 4.55 -10.95
CA VAL A 149 8.39 3.35 -10.16
C VAL A 149 6.87 3.12 -10.08
N GLY A 150 6.09 4.20 -9.95
CA GLY A 150 4.63 4.10 -9.92
C GLY A 150 4.04 3.58 -11.24
N GLU A 151 4.56 4.02 -12.39
CA GLU A 151 4.15 3.49 -13.70
C GLU A 151 4.52 2.02 -13.87
N VAL A 152 5.73 1.63 -13.48
CA VAL A 152 6.17 0.23 -13.53
C VAL A 152 5.25 -0.65 -12.70
N LEU A 153 4.92 -0.24 -11.47
CA LEU A 153 4.03 -0.99 -10.60
C LEU A 153 2.61 -1.10 -11.17
N ARG A 154 2.05 -0.02 -11.75
CA ARG A 154 0.72 -0.04 -12.39
C ARG A 154 0.69 -0.99 -13.60
N HIS A 155 1.71 -0.93 -14.45
CA HIS A 155 1.83 -1.86 -15.57
C HIS A 155 1.92 -3.30 -15.07
N ARG A 156 2.78 -3.54 -14.06
CA ARG A 156 2.96 -4.89 -13.54
C ARG A 156 1.68 -5.48 -12.94
N VAL A 157 0.90 -4.66 -12.20
CA VAL A 157 -0.42 -5.08 -11.68
C VAL A 157 -1.32 -5.58 -12.80
N THR A 158 -1.37 -4.83 -13.91
CA THR A 158 -2.20 -5.18 -15.07
C THR A 158 -1.68 -6.41 -15.80
N ASP A 159 -0.36 -6.47 -16.04
CA ASP A 159 0.29 -7.55 -16.80
C ASP A 159 0.08 -8.93 -16.18
N ILE A 160 0.20 -9.02 -14.86
CA ILE A 160 0.03 -10.30 -14.17
C ILE A 160 -1.40 -10.52 -13.67
N GLY A 161 -2.30 -9.54 -13.81
CA GLY A 161 -3.67 -9.60 -13.30
C GLY A 161 -3.71 -9.69 -11.78
N ALA A 162 -2.88 -8.89 -11.08
CA ALA A 162 -2.95 -8.78 -9.64
C ALA A 162 -4.21 -8.01 -9.22
N ASP A 163 -4.76 -8.36 -8.06
CA ASP A 163 -5.97 -7.76 -7.50
C ASP A 163 -5.74 -7.04 -6.15
N LEU A 164 -4.48 -6.97 -5.71
CA LEU A 164 -4.03 -6.19 -4.57
C LEU A 164 -2.57 -5.78 -4.77
N LEU A 165 -2.25 -4.52 -4.48
CA LEU A 165 -0.88 -4.00 -4.35
C LEU A 165 -0.61 -3.69 -2.88
N VAL A 166 0.54 -4.12 -2.36
CA VAL A 166 1.04 -3.81 -1.03
C VAL A 166 2.32 -2.99 -1.16
N MET A 167 2.40 -1.82 -0.55
CA MET A 167 3.58 -0.95 -0.64
C MET A 167 3.74 -0.04 0.58
N GLY A 168 4.97 0.38 0.86
CA GLY A 168 5.23 1.46 1.81
C GLY A 168 4.71 2.81 1.30
N ALA A 169 4.34 3.68 2.21
CA ALA A 169 3.91 5.03 1.91
C ALA A 169 4.98 6.03 2.37
N TYR A 170 5.46 6.89 1.44
CA TYR A 170 6.33 8.06 1.75
C TYR A 170 7.69 7.75 2.42
N GLY A 171 8.31 6.60 2.17
CA GLY A 171 9.55 6.16 2.82
C GLY A 171 10.81 7.00 2.56
N HIS A 172 10.92 7.63 1.40
CA HIS A 172 12.16 8.32 1.00
C HIS A 172 12.16 9.84 1.16
N SER A 173 11.09 10.46 1.64
CA SER A 173 11.06 11.91 1.86
C SER A 173 10.62 12.28 3.26
N ARG A 174 11.58 12.66 4.11
CA ARG A 174 11.33 13.26 5.44
C ARG A 174 10.68 14.66 5.37
N LEU A 175 10.20 15.08 4.22
CA LEU A 175 9.59 16.39 4.01
C LEU A 175 8.10 16.21 3.74
N ARG A 176 7.29 16.40 4.78
CA ARG A 176 5.82 16.62 4.72
C ARG A 176 5.40 17.69 3.69
N GLU A 177 6.35 18.45 3.17
CA GLU A 177 6.12 19.56 2.23
C GLU A 177 6.26 19.16 0.76
N SER A 178 6.68 17.94 0.45
CA SER A 178 6.89 17.49 -0.92
C SER A 178 5.93 16.36 -1.30
N LEU A 179 4.64 16.63 -1.27
CA LEU A 179 3.59 15.80 -1.89
C LEU A 179 3.70 15.80 -3.44
N ILE A 180 4.82 16.27 -3.99
CA ILE A 180 5.02 16.46 -5.41
C ILE A 180 5.78 15.25 -5.96
N GLY A 181 5.01 14.23 -6.38
CA GLY A 181 5.53 13.09 -7.15
C GLY A 181 6.05 11.94 -6.29
N GLY A 182 6.08 10.76 -6.86
CA GLY A 182 6.55 9.54 -6.24
C GLY A 182 5.54 8.39 -6.36
N PRO A 183 5.98 7.15 -6.08
CA PRO A 183 5.13 5.98 -6.25
C PRO A 183 3.83 6.04 -5.43
N THR A 184 3.91 6.55 -4.19
CA THR A 184 2.73 6.67 -3.31
C THR A 184 1.66 7.57 -3.92
N ARG A 185 2.05 8.76 -4.39
CA ARG A 185 1.10 9.69 -5.01
C ARG A 185 0.50 9.10 -6.29
N ALA A 186 1.33 8.50 -7.13
CA ALA A 186 0.85 7.86 -8.37
C ALA A 186 -0.21 6.78 -8.10
N MET A 187 -0.09 6.04 -6.99
CA MET A 187 -1.08 5.04 -6.58
C MET A 187 -2.33 5.69 -5.98
N LEU A 188 -2.19 6.77 -5.20
CA LEU A 188 -3.33 7.50 -4.66
C LEU A 188 -4.13 8.20 -5.78
N GLU A 189 -3.49 8.62 -6.87
CA GLU A 189 -4.14 9.26 -8.01
C GLU A 189 -4.83 8.25 -8.96
N ALA A 190 -4.20 7.12 -9.24
CA ALA A 190 -4.66 6.24 -10.31
C ALA A 190 -4.25 4.78 -10.12
N ALA A 191 -4.54 4.18 -8.97
CA ALA A 191 -4.31 2.75 -8.77
C ALA A 191 -5.36 1.92 -9.53
N PRO A 192 -4.96 0.90 -10.30
CA PRO A 192 -5.90 0.03 -11.00
C PRO A 192 -6.58 -0.99 -10.10
N VAL A 193 -6.05 -1.24 -8.91
CA VAL A 193 -6.55 -2.19 -7.91
C VAL A 193 -6.44 -1.57 -6.52
N PRO A 194 -7.08 -2.16 -5.48
CA PRO A 194 -6.86 -1.74 -4.10
C PRO A 194 -5.37 -1.75 -3.74
N VAL A 195 -4.95 -0.73 -2.98
CA VAL A 195 -3.55 -0.58 -2.53
C VAL A 195 -3.52 -0.54 -1.02
N LEU A 196 -2.85 -1.51 -0.40
CA LEU A 196 -2.59 -1.51 1.03
C LEU A 196 -1.26 -0.79 1.29
N MET A 197 -1.33 0.26 2.07
CA MET A 197 -0.21 1.12 2.42
C MET A 197 0.00 1.17 3.93
N ALA A 198 1.25 1.37 4.36
CA ALA A 198 1.60 1.76 5.73
C ALA A 198 2.79 2.71 5.72
N HIS A 199 2.91 3.49 6.80
CA HIS A 199 3.98 4.45 7.02
C HIS A 199 4.77 4.13 8.30
#